data_a1b14bb4896b769679ac43ccfa6f2215
#
_entry.id   a1b14bb4896b769679ac43ccfa6f2215
#
_cell.length_a   1.000
_cell.length_b   1.000
_cell.length_c   1.000
_cell.angle_alpha   90.00
_cell.angle_beta   90.00
_cell.angle_gamma   90.00
#
_symmetry.space_group_name_H-M   'P 1'
#
loop_
_entity.id
_entity.type
_entity.pdbx_description
1 polymer ?
#
loop_
_entity_poly.entity_id
_entity_poly.type
_entity_poly.pdbx_seq_one_letter_code
_entity_poly.pdbx_strand_id
1 'polypeptide(L)'
;MTHPSRRSLTLLGLAAAVTPPVAGAAEPVDMLLVLAADVSRSVTESKFKLQREGAAAAITHPDVVRAITSGPHRRIAVCFLEWATAGQHAVVIDWVAIDGEAAARRFGDRLVEMPRSFSGSTSISSAIDFSVAQLDRAPFAAERRVIDISGDGNNVSGRPAAPARDEALAKGVIINALVILTPIEESFRPGHTNPPGGLERYFQENVIGGPGAFTVVAETHRSFGRSLTRKLIQEIAGAEFRSAG
;
A
#
# COMPACT_ATOMS: atom_id res chain seq x y z
N MET A 1 70.40 47.52 -31.10
CA MET A 1 69.02 47.68 -30.73
C MET A 1 68.35 46.31 -30.88
N THR A 2 68.16 45.59 -29.82
CA THR A 2 67.69 44.20 -29.77
C THR A 2 66.27 44.20 -29.17
N HIS A 3 65.28 43.73 -29.93
CA HIS A 3 63.90 43.51 -29.47
C HIS A 3 63.78 42.18 -28.71
N PRO A 4 63.09 42.15 -27.55
CA PRO A 4 62.79 40.90 -26.87
C PRO A 4 61.51 40.25 -27.41
N SER A 5 61.62 38.94 -27.69
CA SER A 5 60.57 38.04 -28.12
C SER A 5 59.56 37.77 -26.95
N ARG A 6 58.28 37.98 -27.20
CA ARG A 6 57.19 37.59 -26.29
C ARG A 6 56.85 36.13 -26.52
N ARG A 7 57.10 35.29 -25.53
CA ARG A 7 56.62 33.90 -25.47
C ARG A 7 55.19 33.88 -24.92
N SER A 8 54.23 33.50 -25.77
CA SER A 8 52.84 33.24 -25.37
C SER A 8 52.77 31.89 -24.63
N LEU A 9 52.36 31.91 -23.36
CA LEU A 9 52.00 30.72 -22.61
C LEU A 9 50.54 30.36 -22.91
N THR A 10 50.34 29.22 -23.57
CA THR A 10 49.00 28.63 -23.78
C THR A 10 48.67 27.77 -22.55
N LEU A 11 47.71 28.22 -21.73
CA LEU A 11 47.14 27.40 -20.66
C LEU A 11 46.14 26.43 -21.29
N LEU A 12 46.47 25.15 -21.29
CA LEU A 12 45.51 24.07 -21.56
C LEU A 12 44.64 23.89 -20.29
N GLY A 13 43.38 24.35 -20.36
CA GLY A 13 42.39 24.08 -19.32
C GLY A 13 41.88 22.62 -19.43
N LEU A 14 42.20 21.82 -18.43
CA LEU A 14 41.67 20.47 -18.28
C LEU A 14 40.17 20.58 -17.82
N ALA A 15 39.21 20.42 -18.71
CA ALA A 15 37.80 20.33 -18.36
C ALA A 15 37.54 18.95 -17.75
N ALA A 16 37.34 18.89 -16.44
CA ALA A 16 36.88 17.69 -15.79
C ALA A 16 35.42 17.44 -16.20
N ALA A 17 35.20 16.35 -16.95
CA ALA A 17 33.86 15.90 -17.29
C ALA A 17 33.18 15.37 -16.00
N VAL A 18 32.22 16.14 -15.48
CA VAL A 18 31.32 15.66 -14.41
C VAL A 18 30.37 14.65 -15.04
N THR A 19 30.67 13.36 -14.88
CA THR A 19 29.71 12.30 -15.25
C THR A 19 28.53 12.40 -14.30
N PRO A 20 27.27 12.52 -14.80
CA PRO A 20 26.10 12.47 -13.95
C PRO A 20 26.06 11.11 -13.24
N PRO A 21 25.57 11.03 -11.98
CA PRO A 21 25.40 9.75 -11.30
C PRO A 21 24.49 8.86 -12.15
N VAL A 22 24.96 7.69 -12.49
CA VAL A 22 24.13 6.62 -13.08
C VAL A 22 23.02 6.38 -12.06
N ALA A 23 21.76 6.68 -12.42
CA ALA A 23 20.62 6.30 -11.61
C ALA A 23 20.71 4.78 -11.43
N GLY A 24 21.03 4.32 -10.22
CA GLY A 24 21.13 2.90 -9.90
C GLY A 24 19.83 2.21 -10.29
N ALA A 25 19.90 1.02 -10.89
CA ALA A 25 18.72 0.23 -11.18
C ALA A 25 17.90 0.07 -9.88
N ALA A 26 16.56 0.24 -9.98
CA ALA A 26 15.68 0.11 -8.82
C ALA A 26 15.90 -1.27 -8.17
N GLU A 27 16.01 -1.29 -6.85
CA GLU A 27 16.30 -2.50 -6.07
C GLU A 27 15.17 -3.53 -6.25
N PRO A 28 15.46 -4.78 -6.66
CA PRO A 28 14.43 -5.77 -6.92
C PRO A 28 13.83 -6.31 -5.61
N VAL A 29 12.51 -6.48 -5.61
CA VAL A 29 11.72 -7.08 -4.53
C VAL A 29 10.67 -8.01 -5.12
N ASP A 30 10.14 -8.95 -4.32
CA ASP A 30 9.16 -9.93 -4.80
C ASP A 30 7.77 -9.29 -5.06
N MET A 31 7.46 -8.19 -4.36
CA MET A 31 6.19 -7.49 -4.48
C MET A 31 6.30 -6.03 -4.02
N LEU A 32 5.61 -5.12 -4.73
CA LEU A 32 5.25 -3.81 -4.22
C LEU A 32 3.85 -3.91 -3.59
N LEU A 33 3.72 -3.60 -2.32
CA LEU A 33 2.47 -3.66 -1.57
C LEU A 33 2.12 -2.29 -0.98
N VAL A 34 0.98 -1.75 -1.42
CA VAL A 34 0.37 -0.58 -0.77
C VAL A 34 -0.71 -1.07 0.19
N LEU A 35 -0.54 -0.82 1.48
CA LEU A 35 -1.57 -1.01 2.51
C LEU A 35 -2.36 0.29 2.65
N ALA A 36 -3.58 0.33 2.12
CA ALA A 36 -4.44 1.50 2.10
C ALA A 36 -5.55 1.38 3.15
N ALA A 37 -5.40 2.08 4.26
CA ALA A 37 -6.29 2.00 5.42
C ALA A 37 -7.35 3.11 5.41
N ASP A 38 -8.62 2.73 5.49
CA ASP A 38 -9.74 3.63 5.71
C ASP A 38 -9.66 4.27 7.10
N VAL A 39 -9.67 5.60 7.11
CA VAL A 39 -9.77 6.41 8.33
C VAL A 39 -10.96 7.39 8.25
N SER A 40 -12.00 7.03 7.50
CA SER A 40 -13.25 7.79 7.40
C SER A 40 -13.98 7.85 8.75
N ARG A 41 -15.08 8.62 8.82
CA ARG A 41 -15.79 8.87 10.09
C ARG A 41 -16.44 7.64 10.73
N SER A 42 -16.69 6.57 9.97
CA SER A 42 -17.15 5.28 10.49
C SER A 42 -16.10 4.59 11.37
N VAL A 43 -14.82 4.90 11.13
CA VAL A 43 -13.69 4.44 11.94
C VAL A 43 -13.53 5.39 13.12
N THR A 44 -14.12 5.04 14.27
CA THR A 44 -13.95 5.78 15.54
C THR A 44 -12.50 5.69 16.03
N GLU A 45 -12.15 6.47 17.05
CA GLU A 45 -10.79 6.44 17.63
C GLU A 45 -10.41 5.06 18.15
N SER A 46 -11.35 4.36 18.78
CA SER A 46 -11.13 2.98 19.25
C SER A 46 -10.93 1.99 18.10
N LYS A 47 -11.68 2.13 17.02
CA LYS A 47 -11.52 1.32 15.81
C LYS A 47 -10.19 1.61 15.12
N PHE A 48 -9.80 2.88 15.01
CA PHE A 48 -8.50 3.29 14.48
C PHE A 48 -7.34 2.64 15.23
N LYS A 49 -7.38 2.68 16.58
CA LYS A 49 -6.38 2.01 17.41
C LYS A 49 -6.30 0.51 17.12
N LEU A 50 -7.44 -0.17 17.03
CA LEU A 50 -7.49 -1.60 16.68
C LEU A 50 -6.92 -1.90 15.29
N GLN A 51 -7.15 -1.02 14.31
CA GLN A 51 -6.55 -1.16 12.97
C GLN A 51 -5.04 -1.02 13.02
N ARG A 52 -4.51 -0.03 13.73
CA ARG A 52 -3.07 0.23 13.85
C ARG A 52 -2.35 -0.91 14.55
N GLU A 53 -2.83 -1.29 15.73
CA GLU A 53 -2.31 -2.41 16.50
C GLU A 53 -2.43 -3.73 15.72
N GLY A 54 -3.56 -3.93 15.05
CA GLY A 54 -3.79 -5.11 14.23
C GLY A 54 -2.88 -5.18 13.00
N ALA A 55 -2.60 -4.06 12.34
CA ALA A 55 -1.67 -4.00 11.21
C ALA A 55 -0.22 -4.25 11.65
N ALA A 56 0.19 -3.65 12.79
CA ALA A 56 1.50 -3.90 13.39
C ALA A 56 1.68 -5.37 13.79
N ALA A 57 0.68 -5.96 14.42
CA ALA A 57 0.70 -7.39 14.79
C ALA A 57 0.72 -8.31 13.56
N ALA A 58 -0.01 -7.96 12.49
CA ALA A 58 -0.06 -8.75 11.27
C ALA A 58 1.30 -8.76 10.55
N ILE A 59 1.90 -7.60 10.33
CA ILE A 59 3.17 -7.51 9.57
C ILE A 59 4.34 -8.15 10.33
N THR A 60 4.29 -8.18 11.67
CA THR A 60 5.30 -8.81 12.52
C THR A 60 5.03 -10.29 12.81
N HIS A 61 3.89 -10.83 12.34
CA HIS A 61 3.54 -12.23 12.59
C HIS A 61 4.59 -13.17 11.96
N PRO A 62 5.07 -14.21 12.66
CA PRO A 62 6.13 -15.10 12.15
C PRO A 62 5.80 -15.73 10.80
N ASP A 63 4.54 -16.10 10.56
CA ASP A 63 4.12 -16.70 9.28
C ASP A 63 4.11 -15.68 8.13
N VAL A 64 3.80 -14.40 8.40
CA VAL A 64 3.90 -13.31 7.43
C VAL A 64 5.36 -13.05 7.10
N VAL A 65 6.24 -12.95 8.09
CA VAL A 65 7.68 -12.77 7.89
C VAL A 65 8.27 -13.96 7.09
N ARG A 66 7.83 -15.18 7.40
CA ARG A 66 8.24 -16.38 6.64
C ARG A 66 7.78 -16.30 5.19
N ALA A 67 6.54 -15.90 4.93
CA ALA A 67 6.04 -15.69 3.57
C ALA A 67 6.86 -14.64 2.82
N ILE A 68 7.15 -13.49 3.45
CA ILE A 68 8.00 -12.43 2.88
C ILE A 68 9.38 -12.96 2.46
N THR A 69 9.99 -13.79 3.31
CA THR A 69 11.36 -14.27 3.10
C THR A 69 11.44 -15.56 2.27
N SER A 70 10.33 -16.09 1.78
CA SER A 70 10.27 -17.30 0.96
C SER A 70 10.44 -17.04 -0.54
N GLY A 71 10.20 -15.81 -1.01
CA GLY A 71 10.32 -15.43 -2.42
C GLY A 71 11.78 -15.36 -2.93
N PRO A 72 11.97 -15.23 -4.25
CA PRO A 72 13.29 -15.17 -4.87
C PRO A 72 14.20 -14.06 -4.35
N HIS A 73 13.63 -12.87 -4.10
CA HIS A 73 14.37 -11.73 -3.55
C HIS A 73 14.36 -11.70 -2.03
N ARG A 74 13.57 -12.57 -1.37
CA ARG A 74 13.44 -12.71 0.07
C ARG A 74 13.03 -11.43 0.78
N ARG A 75 12.28 -10.55 0.10
CA ARG A 75 11.80 -9.27 0.59
C ARG A 75 10.67 -8.72 -0.25
N ILE A 76 9.82 -7.92 0.37
CA ILE A 76 8.81 -7.10 -0.29
C ILE A 76 9.04 -5.64 0.04
N ALA A 77 8.54 -4.72 -0.78
CA ALA A 77 8.47 -3.31 -0.41
C ALA A 77 7.04 -2.95 -0.04
N VAL A 78 6.87 -2.29 1.12
CA VAL A 78 5.56 -1.89 1.66
C VAL A 78 5.49 -0.39 1.83
N CYS A 79 4.36 0.19 1.41
CA CYS A 79 3.96 1.55 1.68
C CYS A 79 2.64 1.53 2.44
N PHE A 80 2.52 2.28 3.53
CA PHE A 80 1.27 2.41 4.28
C PHE A 80 0.68 3.80 4.11
N LEU A 81 -0.57 3.86 3.68
CA LEU A 81 -1.29 5.11 3.52
C LEU A 81 -2.65 5.08 4.22
N GLU A 82 -3.11 6.26 4.59
CA GLU A 82 -4.47 6.51 5.06
C GLU A 82 -5.27 7.26 4.01
N TRP A 83 -6.57 6.97 3.96
CA TRP A 83 -7.50 7.63 3.06
C TRP A 83 -8.88 7.83 3.70
N ALA A 84 -9.61 8.84 3.21
CA ALA A 84 -10.97 9.14 3.62
C ALA A 84 -11.77 9.78 2.47
N THR A 85 -12.10 11.08 2.54
CA THR A 85 -12.81 11.82 1.48
C THR A 85 -11.95 11.93 0.21
N ALA A 86 -12.57 12.09 -0.95
CA ALA A 86 -11.85 12.41 -2.19
C ALA A 86 -10.87 13.58 -1.97
N GLY A 87 -9.59 13.36 -2.30
CA GLY A 87 -8.50 14.30 -2.04
C GLY A 87 -7.87 14.22 -0.63
N GLN A 88 -8.45 13.44 0.28
CA GLN A 88 -7.84 13.19 1.60
C GLN A 88 -7.13 11.83 1.61
N HIS A 89 -5.84 11.86 1.36
CA HIS A 89 -4.92 10.73 1.46
C HIS A 89 -3.57 11.20 1.98
N ALA A 90 -2.91 10.38 2.77
CA ALA A 90 -1.59 10.63 3.32
C ALA A 90 -0.75 9.36 3.29
N VAL A 91 0.50 9.48 2.87
CA VAL A 91 1.51 8.45 3.08
C VAL A 91 1.97 8.55 4.53
N VAL A 92 1.62 7.56 5.34
CA VAL A 92 1.98 7.48 6.77
C VAL A 92 3.37 6.88 6.94
N ILE A 93 3.66 5.81 6.19
CA ILE A 93 4.99 5.22 6.08
C ILE A 93 5.30 5.07 4.60
N ASP A 94 6.31 5.79 4.13
CA ASP A 94 6.79 5.68 2.76
C ASP A 94 7.46 4.32 2.53
N TRP A 95 7.74 3.99 1.29
CA TRP A 95 8.28 2.71 0.87
C TRP A 95 9.43 2.22 1.74
N VAL A 96 9.26 1.03 2.31
CA VAL A 96 10.26 0.33 3.14
C VAL A 96 10.38 -1.10 2.65
N ALA A 97 11.59 -1.56 2.40
CA ALA A 97 11.85 -2.98 2.20
C ALA A 97 11.72 -3.74 3.53
N ILE A 98 10.95 -4.82 3.52
CA ILE A 98 10.83 -5.76 4.62
C ILE A 98 11.47 -7.05 4.17
N ASP A 99 12.61 -7.39 4.78
CA ASP A 99 13.48 -8.52 4.46
C ASP A 99 13.65 -9.49 5.65
N GLY A 100 12.90 -9.26 6.73
CA GLY A 100 12.94 -10.12 7.91
C GLY A 100 12.31 -9.46 9.13
N GLU A 101 12.42 -10.14 10.27
CA GLU A 101 11.76 -9.80 11.52
C GLU A 101 12.10 -8.37 12.01
N ALA A 102 13.38 -7.99 11.94
CA ALA A 102 13.81 -6.68 12.42
C ALA A 102 13.19 -5.52 11.61
N ALA A 103 13.10 -5.65 10.28
CA ALA A 103 12.46 -4.65 9.41
C ALA A 103 10.94 -4.63 9.64
N ALA A 104 10.31 -5.80 9.74
CA ALA A 104 8.88 -5.92 10.05
C ALA A 104 8.54 -5.26 11.40
N ARG A 105 9.36 -5.48 12.43
CA ARG A 105 9.19 -4.88 13.75
C ARG A 105 9.29 -3.35 13.70
N ARG A 106 10.34 -2.80 13.09
CA ARG A 106 10.47 -1.34 12.90
C ARG A 106 9.28 -0.71 12.16
N PHE A 107 8.76 -1.40 11.15
CA PHE A 107 7.56 -0.96 10.43
C PHE A 107 6.32 -0.97 11.34
N GLY A 108 6.11 -2.06 12.09
CA GLY A 108 5.01 -2.20 13.06
C GLY A 108 5.04 -1.14 14.16
N ASP A 109 6.21 -0.89 14.76
CA ASP A 109 6.40 0.13 15.80
C ASP A 109 6.01 1.52 15.27
N ARG A 110 6.48 1.89 14.06
CA ARG A 110 6.10 3.15 13.43
C ARG A 110 4.61 3.27 13.17
N LEU A 111 3.93 2.16 12.77
CA LEU A 111 2.48 2.18 12.57
C LEU A 111 1.73 2.58 13.84
N VAL A 112 2.14 2.07 14.99
CA VAL A 112 1.47 2.35 16.28
C VAL A 112 1.74 3.78 16.75
N GLU A 113 2.93 4.33 16.48
CA GLU A 113 3.35 5.65 16.92
C GLU A 113 2.70 6.79 16.11
N MET A 114 2.38 6.55 14.83
CA MET A 114 1.87 7.60 13.95
C MET A 114 0.44 7.98 14.27
N PRO A 115 0.12 9.27 14.45
CA PRO A 115 -1.24 9.72 14.68
C PRO A 115 -2.10 9.53 13.43
N ARG A 116 -3.42 9.56 13.61
CA ARG A 116 -4.39 9.59 12.52
C ARG A 116 -4.23 10.87 11.71
N SER A 117 -4.17 10.76 10.39
CA SER A 117 -3.91 11.91 9.50
C SER A 117 -5.13 12.84 9.39
N PHE A 118 -6.33 12.28 9.32
CA PHE A 118 -7.59 13.02 9.13
C PHE A 118 -8.80 12.13 9.41
N SER A 119 -9.99 12.71 9.25
CA SER A 119 -11.25 11.98 9.25
C SER A 119 -12.18 12.64 8.22
N GLY A 120 -13.00 11.85 7.53
CA GLY A 120 -13.83 12.38 6.45
C GLY A 120 -14.90 11.42 5.98
N SER A 121 -15.40 11.63 4.77
CA SER A 121 -16.27 10.69 4.05
C SER A 121 -15.44 9.51 3.53
N THR A 122 -16.01 8.67 2.66
CA THR A 122 -15.35 7.45 2.15
C THR A 122 -15.22 7.54 0.64
N SER A 123 -13.98 7.58 0.12
CA SER A 123 -13.67 7.60 -1.31
C SER A 123 -12.67 6.50 -1.66
N ILE A 124 -13.20 5.31 -1.94
CA ILE A 124 -12.41 4.16 -2.38
C ILE A 124 -11.74 4.46 -3.74
N SER A 125 -12.44 5.12 -4.65
CA SER A 125 -11.89 5.50 -5.95
C SER A 125 -10.63 6.36 -5.81
N SER A 126 -10.67 7.37 -4.93
CA SER A 126 -9.53 8.25 -4.67
C SER A 126 -8.38 7.51 -3.97
N ALA A 127 -8.69 6.54 -3.10
CA ALA A 127 -7.68 5.67 -2.49
C ALA A 127 -6.97 4.80 -3.53
N ILE A 128 -7.71 4.24 -4.50
CA ILE A 128 -7.13 3.48 -5.62
C ILE A 128 -6.22 4.37 -6.46
N ASP A 129 -6.71 5.54 -6.90
CA ASP A 129 -5.95 6.47 -7.74
C ASP A 129 -4.64 6.89 -7.06
N PHE A 130 -4.72 7.24 -5.76
CA PHE A 130 -3.55 7.62 -4.99
C PHE A 130 -2.58 6.46 -4.76
N SER A 131 -3.08 5.24 -4.53
CA SER A 131 -2.26 4.04 -4.38
C SER A 131 -1.51 3.70 -5.66
N VAL A 132 -2.16 3.81 -6.83
CA VAL A 132 -1.50 3.65 -8.15
C VAL A 132 -0.36 4.65 -8.30
N ALA A 133 -0.58 5.92 -7.95
CA ALA A 133 0.47 6.93 -7.99
C ALA A 133 1.66 6.60 -7.06
N GLN A 134 1.39 5.96 -5.89
CA GLN A 134 2.48 5.48 -5.03
C GLN A 134 3.24 4.32 -5.66
N LEU A 135 2.55 3.36 -6.28
CA LEU A 135 3.20 2.25 -7.00
C LEU A 135 4.06 2.76 -8.17
N ASP A 136 3.61 3.79 -8.89
CA ASP A 136 4.34 4.37 -10.03
C ASP A 136 5.63 5.10 -9.60
N ARG A 137 5.71 5.61 -8.35
CA ARG A 137 6.90 6.29 -7.80
C ARG A 137 7.77 5.42 -6.89
N ALA A 138 7.45 4.13 -6.74
CA ALA A 138 8.19 3.26 -5.85
C ALA A 138 9.68 3.21 -6.23
N PRO A 139 10.62 3.31 -5.25
CA PRO A 139 12.05 3.23 -5.52
C PRO A 139 12.54 1.80 -5.72
N PHE A 140 11.64 0.82 -5.72
CA PHE A 140 11.88 -0.60 -5.89
C PHE A 140 11.26 -1.11 -7.19
N ALA A 141 11.76 -2.24 -7.71
CA ALA A 141 11.22 -2.91 -8.88
C ALA A 141 10.61 -4.26 -8.50
N ALA A 142 9.37 -4.51 -8.94
CA ALA A 142 8.71 -5.80 -8.81
C ALA A 142 7.73 -6.04 -9.96
N GLU A 143 7.56 -7.31 -10.34
CA GLU A 143 6.51 -7.71 -11.29
C GLU A 143 5.12 -7.66 -10.64
N ARG A 144 5.03 -8.01 -9.34
CA ARG A 144 3.78 -7.97 -8.59
C ARG A 144 3.58 -6.60 -7.94
N ARG A 145 2.51 -5.92 -8.36
CA ARG A 145 2.10 -4.60 -7.87
C ARG A 145 0.71 -4.73 -7.26
N VAL A 146 0.62 -4.62 -5.95
CA VAL A 146 -0.61 -4.94 -5.20
C VAL A 146 -1.05 -3.75 -4.37
N ILE A 147 -2.36 -3.49 -4.39
CA ILE A 147 -3.05 -2.59 -3.48
C ILE A 147 -3.92 -3.45 -2.57
N ASP A 148 -3.73 -3.34 -1.27
CA ASP A 148 -4.58 -3.90 -0.23
C ASP A 148 -5.43 -2.79 0.38
N ILE A 149 -6.72 -2.75 0.02
CA ILE A 149 -7.66 -1.76 0.55
C ILE A 149 -8.41 -2.34 1.75
N SER A 150 -8.30 -1.70 2.90
CA SER A 150 -9.15 -1.99 4.06
C SER A 150 -10.19 -0.90 4.27
N GLY A 151 -11.47 -1.29 4.47
CA GLY A 151 -12.55 -0.34 4.68
C GLY A 151 -13.81 -0.96 5.29
N ASP A 152 -14.63 -0.13 5.94
CA ASP A 152 -15.88 -0.53 6.60
C ASP A 152 -17.14 0.08 5.96
N GLY A 153 -17.03 0.60 4.72
CA GLY A 153 -18.15 1.19 4.00
C GLY A 153 -17.97 1.24 2.48
N ASN A 154 -19.08 1.51 1.77
CA ASN A 154 -19.06 1.69 0.32
C ASN A 154 -18.53 3.08 -0.08
N ASN A 155 -18.20 3.23 -1.36
CA ASN A 155 -17.74 4.52 -1.92
C ASN A 155 -18.90 5.53 -1.96
N VAL A 156 -18.77 6.64 -1.24
CA VAL A 156 -19.80 7.71 -1.18
C VAL A 156 -19.26 9.09 -1.52
N SER A 157 -17.99 9.19 -1.88
CA SER A 157 -17.31 10.43 -2.27
C SER A 157 -16.41 10.18 -3.47
N GLY A 158 -16.24 11.18 -4.32
CA GLY A 158 -15.46 11.07 -5.54
C GLY A 158 -16.21 10.35 -6.68
N ARG A 159 -15.46 9.83 -7.66
CA ARG A 159 -15.99 9.06 -8.79
C ARG A 159 -16.40 7.64 -8.36
N PRO A 160 -17.16 6.87 -9.15
CA PRO A 160 -17.41 5.47 -8.85
C PRO A 160 -16.12 4.65 -8.69
N ALA A 161 -16.14 3.63 -7.81
CA ALA A 161 -14.94 2.83 -7.54
C ALA A 161 -14.55 1.91 -8.71
N ALA A 162 -15.54 1.33 -9.42
CA ALA A 162 -15.27 0.37 -10.49
C ALA A 162 -14.42 0.96 -11.65
N PRO A 163 -14.68 2.17 -12.19
CA PRO A 163 -13.78 2.77 -13.16
C PRO A 163 -12.35 2.98 -12.65
N ALA A 164 -12.17 3.38 -11.37
CA ALA A 164 -10.84 3.55 -10.79
C ALA A 164 -10.10 2.22 -10.70
N ARG A 165 -10.81 1.16 -10.28
CA ARG A 165 -10.30 -0.22 -10.32
C ARG A 165 -9.86 -0.61 -11.72
N ASP A 166 -10.73 -0.45 -12.72
CA ASP A 166 -10.47 -0.91 -14.09
C ASP A 166 -9.23 -0.21 -14.69
N GLU A 167 -9.05 1.09 -14.40
CA GLU A 167 -7.85 1.84 -14.80
C GLU A 167 -6.58 1.32 -14.10
N ALA A 168 -6.66 0.94 -12.82
CA ALA A 168 -5.55 0.33 -12.10
C ALA A 168 -5.19 -1.05 -12.68
N LEU A 169 -6.21 -1.88 -13.00
CA LEU A 169 -6.00 -3.19 -13.62
C LEU A 169 -5.34 -3.07 -15.00
N ALA A 170 -5.71 -2.07 -15.79
CA ALA A 170 -5.08 -1.79 -17.09
C ALA A 170 -3.58 -1.48 -16.97
N LYS A 171 -3.11 -1.06 -15.78
CA LYS A 171 -1.69 -0.84 -15.44
C LYS A 171 -1.02 -2.08 -14.82
N GLY A 172 -1.67 -3.24 -14.83
CA GLY A 172 -1.14 -4.47 -14.24
C GLY A 172 -1.15 -4.50 -12.71
N VAL A 173 -1.95 -3.64 -12.06
CA VAL A 173 -2.09 -3.62 -10.60
C VAL A 173 -3.15 -4.65 -10.19
N ILE A 174 -2.90 -5.36 -9.11
CA ILE A 174 -3.86 -6.25 -8.45
C ILE A 174 -4.45 -5.50 -7.25
N ILE A 175 -5.76 -5.54 -7.08
CA ILE A 175 -6.44 -4.94 -5.93
C ILE A 175 -7.12 -6.03 -5.12
N ASN A 176 -6.67 -6.22 -3.88
CA ASN A 176 -7.31 -7.07 -2.88
C ASN A 176 -7.97 -6.20 -1.81
N ALA A 177 -8.88 -6.78 -1.02
CA ALA A 177 -9.54 -6.03 0.02
C ALA A 177 -9.67 -6.79 1.35
N LEU A 178 -9.55 -6.04 2.44
CA LEU A 178 -9.99 -6.45 3.77
C LEU A 178 -11.28 -5.70 4.10
N VAL A 179 -12.39 -6.39 4.01
CA VAL A 179 -13.73 -5.84 4.27
C VAL A 179 -14.03 -5.95 5.77
N ILE A 180 -14.23 -4.81 6.42
CA ILE A 180 -14.49 -4.77 7.86
C ILE A 180 -15.99 -4.58 8.08
N LEU A 181 -16.65 -5.57 8.65
CA LEU A 181 -18.07 -5.48 8.93
C LEU A 181 -18.32 -4.65 10.19
N THR A 182 -19.38 -3.87 10.13
CA THR A 182 -19.92 -3.11 11.28
C THR A 182 -21.34 -3.59 11.55
N PRO A 183 -21.64 -4.09 12.76
CA PRO A 183 -23.01 -4.42 13.13
C PRO A 183 -23.97 -3.25 12.87
N ILE A 184 -25.18 -3.55 12.43
CA ILE A 184 -26.17 -2.51 12.05
C ILE A 184 -26.44 -1.57 13.23
N GLU A 185 -26.52 -2.11 14.44
CA GLU A 185 -26.73 -1.39 15.69
C GLU A 185 -25.58 -0.46 16.09
N GLU A 186 -24.36 -0.72 15.60
CA GLU A 186 -23.18 0.12 15.82
C GLU A 186 -22.96 1.14 14.71
N SER A 187 -23.73 1.04 13.61
CA SER A 187 -23.56 1.91 12.45
C SER A 187 -24.42 3.17 12.56
N PHE A 188 -23.79 4.34 12.48
CA PHE A 188 -24.54 5.62 12.35
C PHE A 188 -25.09 5.84 10.91
N ARG A 189 -24.66 5.04 9.92
CA ARG A 189 -25.13 5.08 8.53
C ARG A 189 -25.23 3.66 7.95
N PRO A 190 -26.28 2.89 8.31
CA PRO A 190 -26.42 1.49 7.90
C PRO A 190 -26.33 1.27 6.39
N GLY A 191 -26.93 2.13 5.57
CA GLY A 191 -26.85 2.01 4.10
C GLY A 191 -25.43 2.21 3.51
N HIS A 192 -24.50 2.76 4.30
CA HIS A 192 -23.11 2.90 3.93
C HIS A 192 -22.27 1.68 4.35
N THR A 193 -22.41 1.25 5.60
CA THR A 193 -21.65 0.10 6.13
C THR A 193 -22.27 -1.25 5.76
N ASN A 194 -23.56 -1.24 5.43
CA ASN A 194 -24.32 -2.42 5.01
C ASN A 194 -25.16 -2.08 3.75
N PRO A 195 -24.51 -1.85 2.59
CA PRO A 195 -25.21 -1.56 1.34
C PRO A 195 -26.06 -2.75 0.90
N PRO A 196 -27.02 -2.54 -0.03
CA PRO A 196 -27.82 -3.64 -0.59
C PRO A 196 -26.92 -4.77 -1.12
N GLY A 197 -27.18 -5.98 -0.70
CA GLY A 197 -26.37 -7.16 -1.04
C GLY A 197 -25.17 -7.40 -0.13
N GLY A 198 -24.90 -6.50 0.84
CA GLY A 198 -23.81 -6.60 1.79
C GLY A 198 -22.51 -5.94 1.32
N LEU A 199 -21.67 -5.56 2.28
CA LEU A 199 -20.43 -4.83 2.00
C LEU A 199 -19.40 -5.68 1.26
N GLU A 200 -19.27 -6.96 1.60
CA GLU A 200 -18.34 -7.86 0.91
C GLU A 200 -18.66 -7.96 -0.59
N ARG A 201 -19.93 -8.17 -0.93
CA ARG A 201 -20.36 -8.21 -2.32
C ARG A 201 -20.07 -6.88 -3.05
N TYR A 202 -20.32 -5.76 -2.38
CA TYR A 202 -19.97 -4.46 -2.95
C TYR A 202 -18.48 -4.37 -3.32
N PHE A 203 -17.58 -4.83 -2.42
CA PHE A 203 -16.13 -4.85 -2.69
C PHE A 203 -15.78 -5.80 -3.84
N GLN A 204 -16.39 -6.98 -3.89
CA GLN A 204 -16.18 -7.96 -4.96
C GLN A 204 -16.60 -7.41 -6.34
N GLU A 205 -17.72 -6.72 -6.41
CA GLU A 205 -18.26 -6.19 -7.68
C GLU A 205 -17.57 -4.89 -8.13
N ASN A 206 -17.12 -4.04 -7.19
CA ASN A 206 -16.73 -2.66 -7.50
C ASN A 206 -15.27 -2.30 -7.18
N VAL A 207 -14.58 -3.06 -6.33
CA VAL A 207 -13.28 -2.62 -5.77
C VAL A 207 -12.14 -3.55 -6.14
N ILE A 208 -12.27 -4.86 -5.89
CA ILE A 208 -11.19 -5.81 -6.17
C ILE A 208 -11.09 -6.14 -7.64
N GLY A 209 -9.91 -6.58 -8.06
CA GLY A 209 -9.69 -7.06 -9.43
C GLY A 209 -8.23 -7.39 -9.70
N GLY A 210 -8.02 -7.99 -10.87
CA GLY A 210 -6.73 -8.50 -11.33
C GLY A 210 -6.56 -10.00 -11.07
N PRO A 211 -5.49 -10.62 -11.60
CA PRO A 211 -5.29 -12.06 -11.49
C PRO A 211 -5.20 -12.51 -10.03
N GLY A 212 -6.13 -13.40 -9.65
CA GLY A 212 -6.14 -13.96 -8.29
C GLY A 212 -6.62 -13.01 -7.19
N ALA A 213 -7.22 -11.87 -7.53
CA ALA A 213 -7.78 -10.93 -6.56
C ALA A 213 -8.83 -11.59 -5.64
N PHE A 214 -8.84 -11.19 -4.38
CA PHE A 214 -9.72 -11.77 -3.37
C PHE A 214 -10.09 -10.76 -2.28
N THR A 215 -11.17 -11.07 -1.56
CA THR A 215 -11.56 -10.39 -0.33
C THR A 215 -11.29 -11.28 0.88
N VAL A 216 -10.97 -10.66 2.02
CA VAL A 216 -11.04 -11.28 3.33
C VAL A 216 -11.98 -10.44 4.20
N VAL A 217 -12.86 -11.10 4.92
CA VAL A 217 -13.80 -10.44 5.82
C VAL A 217 -13.24 -10.43 7.25
N ALA A 218 -13.26 -9.25 7.88
CA ALA A 218 -13.13 -9.10 9.31
C ALA A 218 -14.53 -8.84 9.88
N GLU A 219 -15.05 -9.79 10.66
CA GLU A 219 -16.40 -9.73 11.23
C GLU A 219 -16.63 -8.50 12.12
N THR A 220 -15.56 -7.99 12.68
CA THR A 220 -15.54 -6.76 13.49
C THR A 220 -14.16 -6.14 13.43
N HIS A 221 -14.04 -4.88 13.86
CA HIS A 221 -12.71 -4.25 14.03
C HIS A 221 -11.79 -5.01 15.01
N ARG A 222 -12.35 -5.75 15.98
CA ARG A 222 -11.55 -6.59 16.90
C ARG A 222 -10.90 -7.79 16.20
N SER A 223 -11.49 -8.29 15.13
CA SER A 223 -10.93 -9.39 14.34
C SER A 223 -9.98 -8.91 13.24
N PHE A 224 -9.83 -7.59 13.05
CA PHE A 224 -9.03 -6.97 11.98
C PHE A 224 -7.62 -7.56 11.89
N GLY A 225 -6.84 -7.54 12.96
CA GLY A 225 -5.45 -8.02 12.95
C GLY A 225 -5.32 -9.47 12.51
N ARG A 226 -6.20 -10.37 13.03
CA ARG A 226 -6.22 -11.77 12.63
C ARG A 226 -6.58 -11.96 11.17
N SER A 227 -7.58 -11.22 10.69
CA SER A 227 -8.02 -11.28 9.30
C SER A 227 -6.95 -10.72 8.36
N LEU A 228 -6.27 -9.63 8.74
CA LEU A 228 -5.15 -9.07 7.98
C LEU A 228 -3.96 -10.03 7.94
N THR A 229 -3.62 -10.70 9.06
CA THR A 229 -2.55 -11.72 9.08
C THR A 229 -2.81 -12.82 8.05
N ARG A 230 -4.02 -13.41 8.06
CA ARG A 230 -4.40 -14.44 7.07
C ARG A 230 -4.32 -13.91 5.64
N LYS A 231 -4.82 -12.68 5.44
CA LYS A 231 -4.82 -12.02 4.14
C LYS A 231 -3.40 -11.80 3.63
N LEU A 232 -2.50 -11.27 4.45
CA LEU A 232 -1.10 -11.03 4.08
C LEU A 232 -0.37 -12.33 3.73
N ILE A 233 -0.57 -13.42 4.50
CA ILE A 233 0.01 -14.72 4.16
C ILE A 233 -0.46 -15.17 2.78
N GLN A 234 -1.77 -15.15 2.50
CA GLN A 234 -2.33 -15.53 1.22
C GLN A 234 -1.83 -14.63 0.07
N GLU A 235 -1.76 -13.34 0.30
CA GLU A 235 -1.35 -12.34 -0.66
C GLU A 235 0.13 -12.46 -1.04
N ILE A 236 1.02 -12.63 -0.05
CA ILE A 236 2.46 -12.71 -0.25
C ILE A 236 2.85 -14.05 -0.84
N ALA A 237 2.33 -15.16 -0.32
CA ALA A 237 2.61 -16.49 -0.82
C ALA A 237 2.14 -16.73 -2.28
N GLY A 238 1.24 -15.88 -2.80
CA GLY A 238 0.75 -15.97 -4.17
C GLY A 238 -0.09 -17.22 -4.44
N ALA A 239 -0.28 -17.53 -5.74
CA ALA A 239 -1.12 -18.65 -6.20
C ALA A 239 -0.53 -20.06 -5.93
N GLU A 240 0.69 -20.16 -5.44
CA GLU A 240 1.33 -21.47 -5.19
C GLU A 240 0.61 -22.32 -4.14
N PHE A 241 -0.11 -21.68 -3.21
CA PHE A 241 -0.94 -22.38 -2.23
C PHE A 241 -2.24 -22.96 -2.79
N ARG A 242 -2.65 -22.63 -4.02
CA ARG A 242 -3.89 -23.12 -4.62
C ARG A 242 -3.75 -24.46 -5.37
N SER A 243 -2.53 -24.95 -5.58
CA SER A 243 -2.27 -26.22 -6.29
C SER A 243 -2.01 -27.41 -5.39
N ALA A 244 -2.07 -27.25 -4.07
CA ALA A 244 -1.80 -28.31 -3.09
C ALA A 244 -3.01 -28.67 -2.22
N GLY A 245 -4.25 -28.38 -2.69
CA GLY A 245 -5.49 -28.74 -2.00
C GLY A 245 -6.42 -29.57 -2.87
#